data_0f7660bdc3bc44820f6b71d18bc974af
#
_entry.id   0f7660bdc3bc44820f6b71d18bc974af
#
_cell.length_a   1.000
_cell.length_b   1.000
_cell.length_c   1.000
_cell.angle_alpha   90.00
_cell.angle_beta   90.00
_cell.angle_gamma   90.00
#
_symmetry.space_group_name_H-M   'P 1'
#
loop_
_entity.id
_entity.type
_entity.pdbx_description
1 polymer ?
#
loop_
_entity_poly.entity_id
_entity_poly.type
_entity_poly.pdbx_seq_one_letter_code
_entity_poly.pdbx_strand_id
1 'polypeptide(L)'
;FFFKHLSFVFLGLLIIFILSSINQEKLFKISPIFFLLSLISLILVPLIGVEVNSAQRWIDLYFLPRFQPIELVKPFMIILISLILSSEKYKNVYLKYLFSFFITFVIALLLAAQPDIGQTLLVFFSWSVLIFISGINIIFLITSCLILFIGLYLSIKFVPKFEYIKNRILSFFNTETGSHNAQSEKAIDSIT
;
A
#
# COMPACT_ATOMS: atom_id res chain seq x y z
N PHE A 1 -16.46 23.44 -0.61
CA PHE A 1 -15.39 22.53 -0.16
C PHE A 1 -15.74 21.94 1.22
N PHE A 2 -16.07 22.75 2.22
CA PHE A 2 -16.32 22.36 3.61
C PHE A 2 -17.43 21.30 3.76
N PHE A 3 -18.61 21.48 3.16
CA PHE A 3 -19.71 20.52 3.26
C PHE A 3 -19.38 19.15 2.66
N LYS A 4 -18.65 19.12 1.55
CA LYS A 4 -18.20 17.87 0.92
C LYS A 4 -17.23 17.12 1.84
N HIS A 5 -16.31 17.83 2.47
CA HIS A 5 -15.37 17.23 3.42
C HIS A 5 -16.09 16.69 4.66
N LEU A 6 -17.03 17.46 5.22
CA LEU A 6 -17.83 17.03 6.37
C LEU A 6 -18.64 15.77 6.07
N SER A 7 -19.22 15.66 4.87
CA SER A 7 -19.96 14.47 4.44
C SER A 7 -19.07 13.23 4.41
N PHE A 8 -17.82 13.34 3.92
CA PHE A 8 -16.87 12.21 3.91
C PHE A 8 -16.42 11.81 5.31
N VAL A 9 -16.21 12.77 6.21
CA VAL A 9 -15.88 12.49 7.61
C VAL A 9 -17.03 11.74 8.28
N PHE A 10 -18.27 12.20 8.09
CA PHE A 10 -19.45 11.53 8.64
C PHE A 10 -19.60 10.10 8.10
N LEU A 11 -19.44 9.91 6.78
CA LEU A 11 -19.47 8.60 6.14
C LEU A 11 -18.37 7.68 6.70
N GLY A 12 -17.16 8.20 6.88
CA GLY A 12 -16.04 7.46 7.48
C GLY A 12 -16.33 7.00 8.89
N LEU A 13 -16.86 7.88 9.74
CA LEU A 13 -17.25 7.54 11.11
C LEU A 13 -18.36 6.48 11.14
N LEU A 14 -19.33 6.58 10.24
CA LEU A 14 -20.42 5.60 10.12
C LEU A 14 -19.87 4.21 9.72
N ILE A 15 -18.95 4.17 8.76
CA ILE A 15 -18.27 2.91 8.36
C ILE A 15 -17.49 2.32 9.54
N ILE A 16 -16.74 3.12 10.28
CA ILE A 16 -15.99 2.67 11.45
C ILE A 16 -16.95 2.08 12.49
N PHE A 17 -18.07 2.75 12.77
CA PHE A 17 -19.08 2.28 13.71
C PHE A 17 -19.70 0.94 13.27
N ILE A 18 -20.05 0.80 12.00
CA ILE A 18 -20.59 -0.46 11.45
C ILE A 18 -19.54 -1.58 11.55
N LEU A 19 -18.29 -1.31 11.16
CA LEU A 19 -17.23 -2.32 11.20
C LEU A 19 -16.88 -2.74 12.63
N SER A 20 -16.90 -1.81 13.58
CA SER A 20 -16.66 -2.12 15.01
C SER A 20 -17.74 -3.00 15.62
N SER A 21 -18.96 -2.99 15.06
CA SER A 21 -20.08 -3.83 15.50
C SER A 21 -20.04 -5.25 14.90
N ILE A 22 -19.16 -5.51 13.93
CA ILE A 22 -19.03 -6.82 13.31
C ILE A 22 -18.23 -7.75 14.22
N ASN A 23 -18.75 -8.95 14.48
CA ASN A 23 -18.03 -9.97 15.23
C ASN A 23 -16.74 -10.40 14.47
N GLN A 24 -15.62 -10.55 15.21
CA GLN A 24 -14.31 -10.92 14.65
C GLN A 24 -14.38 -12.18 13.76
N GLU A 25 -15.14 -13.20 14.17
CA GLU A 25 -15.28 -14.42 13.37
C GLU A 25 -15.90 -14.17 11.99
N LYS A 26 -16.90 -13.27 11.91
CA LYS A 26 -17.52 -12.87 10.65
C LYS A 26 -16.52 -12.08 9.79
N LEU A 27 -15.80 -11.15 10.41
CA LEU A 27 -14.78 -10.36 9.73
C LEU A 27 -13.70 -11.27 9.11
N PHE A 28 -13.22 -12.25 9.86
CA PHE A 28 -12.24 -13.22 9.37
C PHE A 28 -12.76 -14.09 8.23
N LYS A 29 -14.03 -14.48 8.25
CA LYS A 29 -14.64 -15.29 7.17
C LYS A 29 -14.80 -14.52 5.88
N ILE A 30 -15.14 -13.23 5.94
CA ILE A 30 -15.41 -12.40 4.76
C ILE A 30 -14.16 -11.70 4.22
N SER A 31 -13.13 -11.49 5.06
CA SER A 31 -11.92 -10.75 4.68
C SER A 31 -11.18 -11.31 3.46
N PRO A 32 -11.06 -12.65 3.22
CA PRO A 32 -10.43 -13.18 2.01
C PRO A 32 -11.17 -12.78 0.74
N ILE A 33 -12.51 -12.70 0.79
CA ILE A 33 -13.33 -12.29 -0.36
C ILE A 33 -13.09 -10.81 -0.65
N PHE A 34 -13.12 -9.95 0.36
CA PHE A 34 -12.85 -8.52 0.20
C PHE A 34 -11.40 -8.25 -0.23
N PHE A 35 -10.46 -9.05 0.27
CA PHE A 35 -9.08 -9.00 -0.22
C PHE A 35 -9.00 -9.30 -1.71
N LEU A 36 -9.64 -10.38 -2.17
CA LEU A 36 -9.65 -10.76 -3.57
C LEU A 36 -10.28 -9.67 -4.46
N LEU A 37 -11.43 -9.11 -4.04
CA LEU A 37 -12.09 -8.03 -4.77
C LEU A 37 -11.22 -6.77 -4.84
N SER A 38 -10.59 -6.39 -3.73
CA SER A 38 -9.68 -5.24 -3.69
C SER A 38 -8.40 -5.50 -4.50
N LEU A 39 -7.87 -6.72 -4.51
CA LEU A 39 -6.73 -7.10 -5.34
C LEU A 39 -7.08 -7.06 -6.83
N ILE A 40 -8.26 -7.55 -7.24
CA ILE A 40 -8.74 -7.43 -8.61
C ILE A 40 -8.85 -5.95 -9.01
N SER A 41 -9.40 -5.10 -8.14
CA SER A 41 -9.47 -3.66 -8.44
C SER A 41 -8.07 -3.04 -8.57
N LEU A 42 -7.07 -3.49 -7.80
CA LEU A 42 -5.68 -3.03 -7.94
C LEU A 42 -5.06 -3.48 -9.28
N ILE A 43 -5.34 -4.69 -9.73
CA ILE A 43 -4.89 -5.21 -11.04
C ILE A 43 -5.52 -4.42 -12.19
N LEU A 44 -6.75 -3.96 -12.04
CA LEU A 44 -7.45 -3.18 -13.06
C LEU A 44 -6.95 -1.73 -13.18
N VAL A 45 -6.26 -1.18 -12.18
CA VAL A 45 -5.76 0.21 -12.21
C VAL A 45 -4.96 0.55 -13.47
N PRO A 46 -4.00 -0.27 -13.95
CA PRO A 46 -3.27 0.04 -15.18
C PRO A 46 -4.14 0.10 -16.45
N LEU A 47 -5.34 -0.53 -16.42
CA LEU A 47 -6.24 -0.62 -17.57
C LEU A 47 -7.30 0.50 -17.58
N ILE A 48 -7.88 0.79 -16.43
CA ILE A 48 -9.02 1.72 -16.27
C ILE A 48 -8.73 2.91 -15.35
N GLY A 49 -7.52 2.96 -14.79
CA GLY A 49 -7.14 4.01 -13.85
C GLY A 49 -7.00 5.38 -14.53
N VAL A 50 -7.33 6.41 -13.75
CA VAL A 50 -7.15 7.81 -14.16
C VAL A 50 -5.75 8.26 -13.81
N GLU A 51 -5.09 8.92 -14.76
CA GLU A 51 -3.77 9.50 -14.55
C GLU A 51 -3.89 10.79 -13.73
N VAL A 52 -3.19 10.81 -12.60
CA VAL A 52 -3.08 11.99 -11.73
C VAL A 52 -1.60 12.21 -11.41
N ASN A 53 -1.07 13.38 -11.73
CA ASN A 53 0.34 13.72 -11.53
C ASN A 53 1.30 12.69 -12.17
N SER A 54 1.05 12.34 -13.43
CA SER A 54 1.85 11.39 -14.22
C SER A 54 1.91 9.96 -13.64
N ALA A 55 0.92 9.58 -12.83
CA ALA A 55 0.80 8.22 -12.33
C ALA A 55 -0.66 7.75 -12.32
N GLN A 56 -0.90 6.54 -12.80
CA GLN A 56 -2.21 5.89 -12.76
C GLN A 56 -2.33 5.10 -11.46
N ARG A 57 -3.06 5.64 -10.49
CA ARG A 57 -3.23 5.03 -9.15
C ARG A 57 -4.67 5.07 -8.66
N TRP A 58 -5.54 5.81 -9.35
CA TRP A 58 -6.90 6.10 -8.93
C TRP A 58 -7.91 5.48 -9.89
N ILE A 59 -8.99 4.95 -9.36
CA ILE A 59 -10.14 4.53 -10.16
C ILE A 59 -11.24 5.58 -9.96
N ASP A 60 -11.80 6.03 -11.07
CA ASP A 60 -12.93 6.95 -11.13
C ASP A 60 -14.17 6.15 -11.59
N LEU A 61 -15.03 5.84 -10.67
CA LEU A 61 -16.33 5.25 -10.97
C LEU A 61 -17.36 6.38 -10.89
N TYR A 62 -17.99 6.73 -11.98
CA TYR A 62 -18.93 7.85 -12.15
C TYR A 62 -19.88 8.09 -10.96
N PHE A 63 -20.21 7.04 -10.21
CA PHE A 63 -21.14 7.04 -9.06
C PHE A 63 -20.45 7.17 -7.71
N LEU A 64 -19.15 6.97 -7.62
CA LEU A 64 -18.37 6.99 -6.39
C LEU A 64 -17.26 8.04 -6.49
N PRO A 65 -16.84 8.61 -5.36
CA PRO A 65 -15.65 9.45 -5.36
C PRO A 65 -14.45 8.62 -5.82
N ARG A 66 -13.48 9.28 -6.46
CA ARG A 66 -12.20 8.65 -6.83
C ARG A 66 -11.61 7.96 -5.63
N PHE A 67 -11.25 6.71 -5.77
CA PHE A 67 -10.62 5.95 -4.71
C PHE A 67 -9.35 5.25 -5.22
N GLN A 68 -8.43 5.00 -4.30
CA GLN A 68 -7.20 4.32 -4.58
C GLN A 68 -7.35 2.87 -4.08
N PRO A 69 -7.32 1.84 -4.95
CA PRO A 69 -7.57 0.45 -4.55
C PRO A 69 -6.64 -0.08 -3.48
N ILE A 70 -5.39 0.37 -3.45
CA ILE A 70 -4.42 -0.06 -2.43
C ILE A 70 -4.87 0.27 -1.00
N GLU A 71 -5.65 1.34 -0.81
CA GLU A 71 -6.18 1.70 0.51
C GLU A 71 -7.16 0.64 1.05
N LEU A 72 -7.84 -0.08 0.15
CA LEU A 72 -8.68 -1.22 0.52
C LEU A 72 -7.87 -2.51 0.65
N VAL A 73 -6.86 -2.71 -0.19
CA VAL A 73 -6.00 -3.92 -0.15
C VAL A 73 -5.27 -4.03 1.19
N LYS A 74 -4.72 -2.92 1.71
CA LYS A 74 -3.89 -2.93 2.94
C LYS A 74 -4.58 -3.55 4.15
N PRO A 75 -5.78 -3.10 4.59
CA PRO A 75 -6.43 -3.67 5.76
C PRO A 75 -6.80 -5.14 5.57
N PHE A 76 -7.31 -5.52 4.40
CA PHE A 76 -7.65 -6.92 4.13
C PHE A 76 -6.43 -7.82 3.97
N MET A 77 -5.31 -7.31 3.46
CA MET A 77 -4.03 -7.99 3.45
C MET A 77 -3.55 -8.29 4.86
N ILE A 78 -3.60 -7.32 5.77
CA ILE A 78 -3.19 -7.48 7.17
C ILE A 78 -4.02 -8.59 7.82
N ILE A 79 -5.34 -8.58 7.66
CA ILE A 79 -6.22 -9.61 8.21
C ILE A 79 -5.91 -10.98 7.60
N LEU A 80 -5.76 -11.06 6.28
CA LEU A 80 -5.47 -12.32 5.60
C LEU A 80 -4.14 -12.93 6.03
N ILE A 81 -3.09 -12.11 6.12
CA ILE A 81 -1.77 -12.56 6.57
C ILE A 81 -1.84 -13.02 8.03
N SER A 82 -2.55 -12.29 8.90
CA SER A 82 -2.76 -12.70 10.29
C SER A 82 -3.47 -14.06 10.38
N LEU A 83 -4.47 -14.31 9.53
CA LEU A 83 -5.16 -15.61 9.45
C LEU A 83 -4.22 -16.74 8.99
N ILE A 84 -3.34 -16.47 8.02
CA ILE A 84 -2.36 -17.46 7.55
C ILE A 84 -1.37 -17.79 8.67
N LEU A 85 -0.85 -16.76 9.37
CA LEU A 85 0.15 -16.93 10.41
C LEU A 85 -0.42 -17.64 11.65
N SER A 86 -1.67 -17.35 12.03
CA SER A 86 -2.34 -17.97 13.18
C SER A 86 -2.93 -19.36 12.87
N SER A 87 -3.04 -19.74 11.59
CA SER A 87 -3.66 -21.00 11.19
C SER A 87 -2.90 -22.23 11.69
N GLU A 88 -3.55 -23.13 12.39
CA GLU A 88 -2.99 -24.42 12.82
C GLU A 88 -2.97 -25.45 11.67
N LYS A 89 -3.66 -25.19 10.56
CA LYS A 89 -3.74 -26.07 9.39
C LYS A 89 -2.36 -26.35 8.77
N TYR A 90 -1.47 -25.39 8.81
CA TYR A 90 -0.10 -25.52 8.29
C TYR A 90 0.85 -25.83 9.44
N LYS A 91 1.29 -27.11 9.55
CA LYS A 91 2.26 -27.53 10.55
C LYS A 91 3.64 -26.89 10.35
N ASN A 92 4.00 -26.61 9.11
CA ASN A 92 5.29 -25.99 8.77
C ASN A 92 5.17 -24.46 8.81
N VAL A 93 5.83 -23.86 9.78
CA VAL A 93 5.85 -22.42 10.01
C VAL A 93 6.48 -21.66 8.82
N TYR A 94 7.51 -22.25 8.18
CA TYR A 94 8.15 -21.64 7.02
C TYR A 94 7.20 -21.51 5.82
N LEU A 95 6.26 -22.44 5.63
CA LEU A 95 5.24 -22.33 4.59
C LEU A 95 4.31 -21.13 4.84
N LYS A 96 3.93 -20.86 6.09
CA LYS A 96 3.12 -19.70 6.43
C LYS A 96 3.84 -18.39 6.05
N TYR A 97 5.13 -18.31 6.37
CA TYR A 97 5.96 -17.15 6.02
C TYR A 97 6.11 -16.98 4.51
N LEU A 98 6.34 -18.09 3.80
CA LEU A 98 6.46 -18.08 2.35
C LEU A 98 5.16 -17.62 1.67
N PHE A 99 4.00 -18.13 2.09
CA PHE A 99 2.71 -17.70 1.55
C PHE A 99 2.43 -16.22 1.84
N SER A 100 2.70 -15.76 3.06
CA SER A 100 2.51 -14.34 3.42
C SER A 100 3.45 -13.43 2.62
N PHE A 101 4.71 -13.86 2.42
CA PHE A 101 5.67 -13.15 1.58
C PHE A 101 5.20 -13.08 0.12
N PHE A 102 4.72 -14.19 -0.44
CA PHE A 102 4.25 -14.23 -1.82
C PHE A 102 3.08 -13.28 -2.06
N ILE A 103 2.10 -13.23 -1.15
CA ILE A 103 0.98 -12.29 -1.23
C ILE A 103 1.50 -10.84 -1.23
N THR A 104 2.37 -10.52 -0.29
CA THR A 104 2.96 -9.18 -0.16
C THR A 104 3.79 -8.81 -1.37
N PHE A 105 4.55 -9.75 -1.89
CA PHE A 105 5.40 -9.58 -3.07
C PHE A 105 4.57 -9.28 -4.34
N VAL A 106 3.47 -10.00 -4.55
CA VAL A 106 2.55 -9.74 -5.69
C VAL A 106 1.98 -8.32 -5.60
N ILE A 107 1.52 -7.90 -4.42
CA ILE A 107 1.01 -6.54 -4.22
C ILE A 107 2.11 -5.50 -4.50
N ALA A 108 3.31 -5.75 -4.01
CA ALA A 108 4.45 -4.86 -4.22
C ALA A 108 4.84 -4.74 -5.70
N LEU A 109 4.80 -5.83 -6.46
CA LEU A 109 5.04 -5.79 -7.91
C LEU A 109 3.98 -4.95 -8.63
N LEU A 110 2.70 -5.09 -8.26
CA LEU A 110 1.63 -4.28 -8.84
C LEU A 110 1.82 -2.79 -8.53
N LEU A 111 2.22 -2.45 -7.31
CA LEU A 111 2.49 -1.07 -6.90
C LEU A 111 3.74 -0.51 -7.58
N ALA A 112 4.78 -1.32 -7.75
CA ALA A 112 5.96 -0.94 -8.50
C ALA A 112 5.62 -0.65 -9.96
N ALA A 113 4.73 -1.42 -10.59
CA ALA A 113 4.24 -1.15 -11.93
C ALA A 113 3.46 0.18 -12.05
N GLN A 114 2.85 0.66 -10.94
CA GLN A 114 2.13 1.93 -10.82
C GLN A 114 3.00 3.10 -10.35
N PRO A 115 4.31 3.05 -10.42
CA PRO A 115 5.39 3.74 -9.72
C PRO A 115 4.99 4.34 -8.35
N ASP A 116 4.46 3.50 -7.45
CA ASP A 116 4.04 3.91 -6.10
C ASP A 116 4.94 3.32 -5.01
N ILE A 117 6.16 3.86 -4.90
CA ILE A 117 7.15 3.37 -3.93
C ILE A 117 6.70 3.61 -2.49
N GLY A 118 6.02 4.73 -2.21
CA GLY A 118 5.54 5.03 -0.86
C GLY A 118 4.60 3.94 -0.34
N GLN A 119 3.63 3.54 -1.15
CA GLN A 119 2.70 2.46 -0.80
C GLN A 119 3.40 1.09 -0.77
N THR A 120 4.34 0.86 -1.67
CA THR A 120 5.15 -0.37 -1.67
C THR A 120 5.90 -0.54 -0.35
N LEU A 121 6.61 0.49 0.11
CA LEU A 121 7.32 0.48 1.38
C LEU A 121 6.37 0.27 2.57
N LEU A 122 5.20 0.91 2.55
CA LEU A 122 4.21 0.80 3.62
C LEU A 122 3.63 -0.61 3.72
N VAL A 123 3.33 -1.25 2.59
CA VAL A 123 2.88 -2.65 2.51
C VAL A 123 3.93 -3.59 3.08
N PHE A 124 5.18 -3.40 2.71
CA PHE A 124 6.29 -4.21 3.23
C PHE A 124 6.54 -4.00 4.71
N PHE A 125 6.49 -2.76 5.17
CA PHE A 125 6.64 -2.45 6.57
C PHE A 125 5.53 -3.13 7.39
N SER A 126 4.28 -3.04 6.95
CA SER A 126 3.15 -3.71 7.59
C SER A 126 3.34 -5.24 7.65
N TRP A 127 3.78 -5.85 6.55
CA TRP A 127 4.13 -7.27 6.52
C TRP A 127 5.26 -7.62 7.48
N SER A 128 6.33 -6.83 7.51
CA SER A 128 7.48 -7.05 8.39
C SER A 128 7.09 -7.03 9.86
N VAL A 129 6.21 -6.10 10.26
CA VAL A 129 5.68 -6.02 11.62
C VAL A 129 4.86 -7.27 11.97
N LEU A 130 3.99 -7.73 11.09
CA LEU A 130 3.19 -8.94 11.31
C LEU A 130 4.07 -10.18 11.49
N ILE A 131 5.07 -10.34 10.64
CA ILE A 131 6.03 -11.44 10.70
C ILE A 131 6.86 -11.36 11.98
N PHE A 132 7.30 -10.18 12.39
CA PHE A 132 8.04 -9.97 13.63
C PHE A 132 7.19 -10.39 14.85
N ILE A 133 5.93 -9.95 14.93
CA ILE A 133 5.00 -10.30 16.02
C ILE A 133 4.71 -11.80 16.04
N SER A 134 4.73 -12.48 14.88
CA SER A 134 4.50 -13.94 14.81
C SER A 134 5.66 -14.78 15.35
N GLY A 135 6.76 -14.17 15.81
CA GLY A 135 7.90 -14.85 16.41
C GLY A 135 8.88 -15.47 15.41
N ILE A 136 9.00 -14.89 14.22
CA ILE A 136 9.96 -15.34 13.22
C ILE A 136 11.39 -15.20 13.70
N ASN A 137 12.28 -16.05 13.17
CA ASN A 137 13.70 -15.85 13.32
C ASN A 137 14.13 -14.51 12.68
N ILE A 138 14.77 -13.65 13.46
CA ILE A 138 15.20 -12.32 13.06
C ILE A 138 16.08 -12.33 11.81
N ILE A 139 16.85 -13.40 11.59
CA ILE A 139 17.70 -13.57 10.41
C ILE A 139 16.85 -13.59 9.13
N PHE A 140 15.73 -14.34 9.16
CA PHE A 140 14.81 -14.39 8.02
C PHE A 140 14.18 -13.02 7.72
N LEU A 141 13.83 -12.28 8.76
CA LEU A 141 13.30 -10.92 8.61
C LEU A 141 14.32 -9.99 7.96
N ILE A 142 15.57 -10.00 8.45
CA ILE A 142 16.66 -9.19 7.91
C ILE A 142 16.93 -9.56 6.45
N THR A 143 17.03 -10.85 6.12
CA THR A 143 17.28 -11.29 4.74
C THR A 143 16.15 -10.89 3.79
N SER A 144 14.88 -11.00 4.21
CA SER A 144 13.76 -10.56 3.39
C SER A 144 13.74 -9.04 3.19
N CYS A 145 14.06 -8.25 4.20
CA CYS A 145 14.24 -6.80 4.07
C CYS A 145 15.38 -6.45 3.12
N LEU A 146 16.53 -7.13 3.20
CA LEU A 146 17.64 -6.90 2.30
C LEU A 146 17.28 -7.19 0.83
N ILE A 147 16.60 -8.32 0.56
CA ILE A 147 16.12 -8.66 -0.78
C ILE A 147 15.22 -7.55 -1.34
N LEU A 148 14.35 -7.01 -0.51
CA LEU A 148 13.48 -5.91 -0.87
C LEU A 148 14.22 -4.63 -1.20
N PHE A 149 15.15 -4.21 -0.33
CA PHE A 149 15.95 -3.01 -0.58
C PHE A 149 16.79 -3.13 -1.84
N ILE A 150 17.38 -4.31 -2.09
CA ILE A 150 18.11 -4.59 -3.33
C ILE A 150 17.16 -4.53 -4.52
N GLY A 151 15.98 -5.14 -4.44
CA GLY A 151 14.97 -5.10 -5.51
C GLY A 151 14.49 -3.69 -5.83
N LEU A 152 14.23 -2.86 -4.82
CA LEU A 152 13.88 -1.46 -4.98
C LEU A 152 15.03 -0.65 -5.60
N TYR A 153 16.25 -0.85 -5.12
CA TYR A 153 17.43 -0.18 -5.68
C TYR A 153 17.64 -0.52 -7.16
N LEU A 154 17.54 -1.81 -7.52
CA LEU A 154 17.64 -2.25 -8.91
C LEU A 154 16.49 -1.69 -9.75
N SER A 155 15.28 -1.66 -9.23
CA SER A 155 14.12 -1.07 -9.92
C SER A 155 14.35 0.41 -10.23
N ILE A 156 14.82 1.19 -9.26
CA ILE A 156 15.13 2.62 -9.45
C ILE A 156 16.26 2.83 -10.48
N LYS A 157 17.24 1.92 -10.53
CA LYS A 157 18.38 2.03 -11.43
C LYS A 157 18.07 1.63 -12.88
N PHE A 158 17.27 0.60 -13.08
CA PHE A 158 17.09 -0.03 -14.39
C PHE A 158 15.74 0.25 -15.05
N VAL A 159 14.72 0.71 -14.30
CA VAL A 159 13.41 1.00 -14.85
C VAL A 159 13.23 2.50 -15.07
N PRO A 160 13.10 2.96 -16.34
CA PRO A 160 12.99 4.40 -16.64
C PRO A 160 11.83 5.10 -15.95
N LYS A 161 10.73 4.39 -15.68
CA LYS A 161 9.57 4.94 -14.95
C LYS A 161 9.92 5.45 -13.54
N PHE A 162 11.04 5.02 -12.95
CA PHE A 162 11.48 5.45 -11.62
C PHE A 162 12.49 6.61 -11.65
N GLU A 163 12.80 7.15 -12.83
CA GLU A 163 13.72 8.28 -12.97
C GLU A 163 13.24 9.52 -12.17
N TYR A 164 11.92 9.72 -12.08
CA TYR A 164 11.33 10.79 -11.27
C TYR A 164 11.69 10.68 -9.78
N ILE A 165 11.88 9.45 -9.25
CA ILE A 165 12.25 9.21 -7.86
C ILE A 165 13.72 9.52 -7.63
N LYS A 166 14.57 9.11 -8.57
CA LYS A 166 15.98 9.48 -8.57
C LYS A 166 16.12 11.00 -8.54
N ASN A 167 15.37 11.70 -9.41
CA ASN A 167 15.38 13.17 -9.47
C ASN A 167 14.85 13.79 -8.17
N ARG A 168 13.82 13.19 -7.56
CA ARG A 168 13.26 13.66 -6.28
C ARG A 168 14.22 13.46 -5.11
N ILE A 169 14.93 12.33 -5.05
CA ILE A 169 15.96 12.08 -4.04
C ILE A 169 17.13 13.04 -4.24
N LEU A 170 17.60 13.20 -5.48
CA LEU A 170 18.70 14.14 -5.79
C LEU A 170 18.35 15.59 -5.47
N SER A 171 17.11 16.03 -5.76
CA SER A 171 16.66 17.39 -5.45
C SER A 171 16.49 17.62 -3.94
N PHE A 172 16.23 16.57 -3.16
CA PHE A 172 16.19 16.67 -1.71
C PHE A 172 17.59 16.91 -1.11
N PHE A 173 18.61 16.31 -1.71
CA PHE A 173 20.00 16.50 -1.27
C PHE A 173 20.68 17.72 -1.90
N ASN A 174 20.27 18.13 -3.10
CA ASN A 174 20.78 19.32 -3.78
C ASN A 174 19.80 20.47 -3.61
N THR A 175 19.96 21.24 -2.57
CA THR A 175 19.13 22.41 -2.22
C THR A 175 19.22 23.55 -3.25
N GLU A 176 20.14 23.48 -4.22
CA GLU A 176 20.37 24.52 -5.23
C GLU A 176 19.52 24.40 -6.49
N THR A 177 18.83 23.30 -6.73
CA THR A 177 17.97 23.14 -7.92
C THR A 177 16.50 23.42 -7.57
N GLY A 178 16.12 24.67 -7.76
CA GLY A 178 14.87 25.32 -7.36
C GLY A 178 13.53 24.78 -7.92
N SER A 179 13.40 23.54 -8.35
CA SER A 179 12.14 23.02 -8.87
C SER A 179 11.25 22.27 -7.83
N HIS A 180 11.80 21.95 -6.67
CA HIS A 180 11.03 21.31 -5.57
C HIS A 180 10.53 22.27 -4.50
N ASN A 181 11.00 23.50 -4.50
CA ASN A 181 10.44 24.56 -3.66
C ASN A 181 9.01 24.93 -4.07
N ALA A 182 8.57 24.59 -5.28
CA ALA A 182 7.21 24.90 -5.75
C ALA A 182 6.08 24.25 -4.93
N GLN A 183 6.28 23.13 -4.26
CA GLN A 183 5.29 22.56 -3.34
C GLN A 183 5.35 23.18 -1.94
N SER A 184 6.56 23.46 -1.45
CA SER A 184 6.74 24.17 -0.19
C SER A 184 6.40 25.67 -0.32
N GLU A 185 6.70 26.31 -1.44
CA GLU A 185 6.27 27.69 -1.74
C GLU A 185 4.75 27.79 -1.84
N LYS A 186 4.08 26.88 -2.56
CA LYS A 186 2.62 26.82 -2.59
C LYS A 186 2.00 26.52 -1.23
N ALA A 187 2.67 25.75 -0.37
CA ALA A 187 2.22 25.52 0.98
C ALA A 187 2.39 26.76 1.85
N ILE A 188 3.48 27.52 1.68
CA ILE A 188 3.72 28.79 2.37
C ILE A 188 2.73 29.85 1.88
N ASP A 189 2.54 29.99 0.56
CA ASP A 189 1.56 30.91 -0.05
C ASP A 189 0.11 30.61 0.35
N SER A 190 -0.20 29.39 0.75
CA SER A 190 -1.53 29.02 1.24
C SER A 190 -1.77 29.39 2.70
N ILE A 191 -0.73 29.80 3.44
CA ILE A 191 -0.77 30.18 4.86
C ILE A 191 -0.65 31.69 5.04
N THR A 192 -0.12 32.41 4.05
CA THR A 192 -0.09 33.89 4.00
C THR A 192 -1.29 34.44 3.25
#